data_600204aa900d73ee94d8507a9ada899b
#
_entry.id   600204aa900d73ee94d8507a9ada899b
#
_cell.length_a   1.000
_cell.length_b   1.000
_cell.length_c   1.000
_cell.angle_alpha   90.00
_cell.angle_beta   90.00
_cell.angle_gamma   90.00
#
_symmetry.space_group_name_H-M   'P 1'
#
loop_
_entity.id
_entity.type
_entity.pdbx_description
1 polymer ?
#
loop_
_entity_poly.entity_id
_entity_poly.type
_entity_poly.pdbx_seq_one_letter_code
_entity_poly.pdbx_strand_id
1 'polypeptide(L)'
;MKRPFRFIVSMPRLADGVAAWQSALRRIEDRGYSTVAISDHFTQGWAMEPLVTLAAAAAETERVRLLTLVLGNDYRHPVLVHKAAATIDVISGGRLELGLGAGWMRAEYQAAGLAYDEPKTRRERLEESVAVIKGLFGADPLDFVGRHYRIAKLDGLPKPVQKPHPPIAVGGGGPRMLALAGRVADIAGVYANLGQGSHDVHQVVDMSPESVVSKVEWVRTGARSAARDPEDVELQLSLLLCRMVASEREAREVIDRAAAAWRVPPATVAASPAVLVGQVDECADRLVERRERYGFSYIHVGTDIDNAGPLVARLGGR
;
A
#
# COMPACT_ATOMS: atom_id res chain seq x y z
N MET A 1 1.55 22.97 -2.20
CA MET A 1 0.85 22.80 -0.88
C MET A 1 1.14 21.40 -0.37
N LYS A 2 1.49 21.21 0.92
CA LYS A 2 1.71 19.85 1.49
C LYS A 2 0.39 19.07 1.48
N ARG A 3 0.42 17.78 1.10
CA ARG A 3 -0.75 16.91 1.14
C ARG A 3 -1.21 16.70 2.60
N PRO A 4 -2.52 16.66 2.89
CA PRO A 4 -3.02 16.34 4.21
C PRO A 4 -2.68 14.89 4.60
N PHE A 5 -2.59 14.61 5.90
CA PHE A 5 -2.38 13.25 6.37
C PHE A 5 -3.59 12.36 6.08
N ARG A 6 -3.32 11.20 5.51
CA ARG A 6 -4.25 10.10 5.31
C ARG A 6 -3.74 8.86 6.03
N PHE A 7 -4.63 8.16 6.72
CA PHE A 7 -4.26 6.97 7.50
C PHE A 7 -4.94 5.72 6.95
N ILE A 8 -4.10 4.70 6.72
CA ILE A 8 -4.52 3.37 6.29
C ILE A 8 -4.49 2.45 7.50
N VAL A 9 -5.54 1.66 7.68
CA VAL A 9 -5.54 0.51 8.57
C VAL A 9 -5.79 -0.76 7.76
N SER A 10 -5.23 -1.87 8.21
CA SER A 10 -5.45 -3.16 7.55
C SER A 10 -6.89 -3.62 7.70
N MET A 11 -7.39 -4.33 6.70
CA MET A 11 -8.71 -4.97 6.70
C MET A 11 -8.87 -5.86 7.94
N PRO A 12 -9.97 -5.72 8.70
CA PRO A 12 -10.28 -6.61 9.81
C PRO A 12 -10.38 -8.07 9.34
N ARG A 13 -10.01 -9.00 10.22
CA ARG A 13 -10.14 -10.44 9.93
C ARG A 13 -11.59 -10.91 10.05
N LEU A 14 -11.93 -11.96 9.29
CA LEU A 14 -13.25 -12.60 9.34
C LEU A 14 -13.35 -13.67 10.45
N ALA A 15 -12.28 -13.85 11.23
CA ALA A 15 -12.19 -14.94 12.23
C ALA A 15 -13.31 -14.91 13.28
N ASP A 16 -13.80 -13.71 13.62
CA ASP A 16 -14.86 -13.51 14.63
C ASP A 16 -16.26 -13.42 13.99
N GLY A 17 -16.39 -13.79 12.72
CA GLY A 17 -17.63 -13.79 11.96
C GLY A 17 -17.96 -12.48 11.27
N VAL A 18 -18.95 -12.53 10.38
CA VAL A 18 -19.33 -11.41 9.49
C VAL A 18 -19.79 -10.17 10.28
N ALA A 19 -20.61 -10.36 11.31
CA ALA A 19 -21.12 -9.23 12.10
C ALA A 19 -20.02 -8.48 12.85
N ALA A 20 -19.00 -9.17 13.36
CA ALA A 20 -17.84 -8.56 13.99
C ALA A 20 -16.99 -7.79 12.96
N TRP A 21 -16.80 -8.36 11.77
CA TRP A 21 -16.12 -7.73 10.66
C TRP A 21 -16.80 -6.43 10.20
N GLN A 22 -18.13 -6.46 10.01
CA GLN A 22 -18.92 -5.28 9.68
C GLN A 22 -18.85 -4.20 10.78
N SER A 23 -18.92 -4.61 12.05
CA SER A 23 -18.76 -3.70 13.19
C SER A 23 -17.37 -3.05 13.22
N ALA A 24 -16.32 -3.80 12.88
CA ALA A 24 -14.97 -3.26 12.80
C ALA A 24 -14.82 -2.27 11.64
N LEU A 25 -15.45 -2.49 10.47
CA LEU A 25 -15.46 -1.54 9.36
C LEU A 25 -16.12 -0.21 9.75
N ARG A 26 -17.28 -0.25 10.42
CA ARG A 26 -17.93 0.97 10.93
C ARG A 26 -17.04 1.70 11.92
N ARG A 27 -16.40 0.98 12.84
CA ARG A 27 -15.46 1.56 13.80
C ARG A 27 -14.26 2.22 13.12
N ILE A 28 -13.75 1.68 12.01
CA ILE A 28 -12.70 2.31 11.21
C ILE A 28 -13.17 3.68 10.69
N GLU A 29 -14.38 3.77 10.15
CA GLU A 29 -14.95 5.05 9.69
C GLU A 29 -15.16 6.05 10.85
N ASP A 30 -15.67 5.58 11.98
CA ASP A 30 -15.95 6.41 13.16
C ASP A 30 -14.67 6.96 13.81
N ARG A 31 -13.56 6.20 13.71
CA ARG A 31 -12.23 6.65 14.15
C ARG A 31 -11.56 7.62 13.19
N GLY A 32 -12.13 7.86 12.00
CA GLY A 32 -11.61 8.82 11.02
C GLY A 32 -10.48 8.30 10.15
N TYR A 33 -10.28 6.99 10.06
CA TYR A 33 -9.36 6.43 9.08
C TYR A 33 -9.79 6.80 7.66
N SER A 34 -8.84 7.19 6.84
CA SER A 34 -9.12 7.52 5.44
C SER A 34 -9.29 6.31 4.55
N THR A 35 -8.66 5.18 4.92
CA THR A 35 -8.54 4.03 4.03
C THR A 35 -8.44 2.72 4.81
N VAL A 36 -9.14 1.70 4.34
CA VAL A 36 -8.93 0.31 4.74
C VAL A 36 -8.20 -0.43 3.62
N ALA A 37 -7.16 -1.20 3.96
CA ALA A 37 -6.34 -1.89 2.98
C ALA A 37 -6.27 -3.40 3.21
N ILE A 38 -6.15 -4.15 2.11
CA ILE A 38 -5.98 -5.61 2.14
C ILE A 38 -4.82 -6.01 1.23
N SER A 39 -3.99 -6.95 1.70
CA SER A 39 -2.92 -7.57 0.92
C SER A 39 -3.40 -8.83 0.19
N ASP A 40 -2.62 -9.25 -0.80
CA ASP A 40 -2.93 -10.39 -1.67
C ASP A 40 -1.96 -11.55 -1.38
N HIS A 41 -2.36 -12.43 -0.48
CA HIS A 41 -1.59 -13.59 -0.07
C HIS A 41 -2.45 -14.85 -0.07
N PHE A 42 -1.86 -16.01 -0.39
CA PHE A 42 -2.53 -17.31 -0.36
C PHE A 42 -2.29 -18.08 0.93
N THR A 43 -1.28 -17.68 1.69
CA THR A 43 -0.79 -18.37 2.88
C THR A 43 -0.73 -17.41 4.07
N GLN A 44 -0.19 -17.84 5.20
CA GLN A 44 0.03 -17.00 6.39
C GLN A 44 -1.22 -16.41 7.05
N GLY A 45 -2.37 -17.14 7.00
CA GLY A 45 -3.58 -16.71 7.70
C GLY A 45 -4.32 -15.53 7.06
N TRP A 46 -3.92 -15.11 5.87
CA TRP A 46 -4.66 -14.15 5.03
C TRP A 46 -5.69 -14.91 4.21
N ALA A 47 -6.88 -15.09 4.79
CA ALA A 47 -7.87 -16.03 4.25
C ALA A 47 -8.79 -15.41 3.19
N MET A 48 -8.74 -14.08 2.98
CA MET A 48 -9.72 -13.40 2.15
C MET A 48 -9.11 -12.96 0.81
N GLU A 49 -9.86 -13.25 -0.27
CA GLU A 49 -9.53 -12.73 -1.60
C GLU A 49 -9.73 -11.20 -1.62
N PRO A 50 -8.72 -10.40 -2.00
CA PRO A 50 -8.75 -8.96 -1.80
C PRO A 50 -9.86 -8.23 -2.55
N LEU A 51 -10.09 -8.53 -3.83
CA LEU A 51 -11.10 -7.82 -4.63
C LEU A 51 -12.53 -8.14 -4.20
N VAL A 52 -12.79 -9.40 -3.85
CA VAL A 52 -14.09 -9.84 -3.31
C VAL A 52 -14.35 -9.18 -1.96
N THR A 53 -13.33 -9.14 -1.10
CA THR A 53 -13.43 -8.50 0.22
C THR A 53 -13.66 -7.00 0.12
N LEU A 54 -12.96 -6.31 -0.79
CA LEU A 54 -13.18 -4.88 -1.01
C LEU A 54 -14.55 -4.57 -1.60
N ALA A 55 -15.09 -5.45 -2.47
CA ALA A 55 -16.47 -5.30 -2.96
C ALA A 55 -17.50 -5.41 -1.83
N ALA A 56 -17.32 -6.36 -0.90
CA ALA A 56 -18.16 -6.48 0.28
C ALA A 56 -18.00 -5.26 1.20
N ALA A 57 -16.77 -4.81 1.47
CA ALA A 57 -16.51 -3.62 2.29
C ALA A 57 -17.08 -2.34 1.65
N ALA A 58 -17.13 -2.25 0.31
CA ALA A 58 -17.75 -1.15 -0.40
C ALA A 58 -19.23 -0.98 -0.07
N ALA A 59 -19.94 -2.09 0.10
CA ALA A 59 -21.37 -2.10 0.44
C ALA A 59 -21.63 -1.81 1.94
N GLU A 60 -20.65 -2.05 2.80
CA GLU A 60 -20.76 -1.89 4.26
C GLU A 60 -20.23 -0.54 4.77
N THR A 61 -19.62 0.26 3.92
CA THR A 61 -18.98 1.53 4.28
C THR A 61 -19.42 2.66 3.36
N GLU A 62 -19.33 3.91 3.84
CA GLU A 62 -19.78 5.08 3.09
C GLU A 62 -18.65 6.06 2.74
N ARG A 63 -17.62 6.15 3.59
CA ARG A 63 -16.59 7.20 3.52
C ARG A 63 -15.18 6.68 3.28
N VAL A 64 -14.84 5.57 3.93
CA VAL A 64 -13.47 5.03 3.88
C VAL A 64 -13.12 4.55 2.47
N ARG A 65 -11.93 4.87 2.02
CA ARG A 65 -11.38 4.39 0.75
C ARG A 65 -10.94 2.92 0.88
N LEU A 66 -10.91 2.24 -0.23
CA LEU A 66 -10.71 0.80 -0.35
C LEU A 66 -9.44 0.55 -1.14
N LEU A 67 -8.40 0.04 -0.51
CA LEU A 67 -7.08 -0.11 -1.11
C LEU A 67 -6.64 -1.58 -1.16
N THR A 68 -6.18 -2.05 -2.31
CA THR A 68 -5.35 -3.24 -2.34
C THR A 68 -3.90 -2.84 -2.04
N LEU A 69 -3.25 -3.45 -1.03
CA LEU A 69 -1.91 -3.07 -0.59
C LEU A 69 -0.99 -4.29 -0.45
N VAL A 70 -0.58 -4.89 -1.57
CA VAL A 70 -0.91 -4.65 -2.98
C VAL A 70 -1.26 -5.98 -3.64
N LEU A 71 -1.99 -5.97 -4.78
CA LEU A 71 -2.23 -7.19 -5.56
C LEU A 71 -0.93 -7.74 -6.15
N GLY A 72 -0.74 -9.05 -6.11
CA GLY A 72 0.28 -9.74 -6.88
C GLY A 72 -0.09 -9.73 -8.36
N ASN A 73 0.64 -8.96 -9.18
CA ASN A 73 0.31 -8.79 -10.60
C ASN A 73 0.23 -10.12 -11.37
N ASP A 74 1.08 -11.08 -11.00
CA ASP A 74 1.17 -12.36 -11.70
C ASP A 74 0.01 -13.31 -11.38
N TYR A 75 -0.82 -13.00 -10.38
CA TYR A 75 -1.93 -13.87 -9.97
C TYR A 75 -3.19 -13.69 -10.83
N ARG A 76 -3.29 -12.57 -11.58
CA ARG A 76 -4.50 -12.25 -12.39
C ARG A 76 -4.13 -11.53 -13.68
N HIS A 77 -4.87 -11.82 -14.75
CA HIS A 77 -4.75 -11.07 -15.99
C HIS A 77 -5.25 -9.62 -15.81
N PRO A 78 -4.56 -8.58 -16.35
CA PRO A 78 -4.92 -7.17 -16.15
C PRO A 78 -6.34 -6.80 -16.59
N VAL A 79 -6.90 -7.47 -17.57
CA VAL A 79 -8.31 -7.29 -18.00
C VAL A 79 -9.28 -7.68 -16.87
N LEU A 80 -9.00 -8.78 -16.15
CA LEU A 80 -9.83 -9.21 -15.02
C LEU A 80 -9.69 -8.26 -13.83
N VAL A 81 -8.46 -7.81 -13.57
CA VAL A 81 -8.18 -6.80 -12.52
C VAL A 81 -8.92 -5.50 -12.84
N HIS A 82 -8.82 -5.00 -14.08
CA HIS A 82 -9.57 -3.82 -14.52
C HIS A 82 -11.08 -3.99 -14.25
N LYS A 83 -11.66 -5.11 -14.72
CA LYS A 83 -13.11 -5.34 -14.60
C LYS A 83 -13.58 -5.36 -13.15
N ALA A 84 -12.86 -6.04 -12.27
CA ALA A 84 -13.17 -6.08 -10.85
C ALA A 84 -12.98 -4.70 -10.20
N ALA A 85 -11.87 -4.02 -10.49
CA ALA A 85 -11.56 -2.69 -9.97
C ALA A 85 -12.62 -1.64 -10.38
N ALA A 86 -12.98 -1.60 -11.66
CA ALA A 86 -14.03 -0.70 -12.15
C ALA A 86 -15.39 -1.00 -11.49
N THR A 87 -15.72 -2.26 -11.27
CA THR A 87 -16.95 -2.67 -10.59
C THR A 87 -16.96 -2.19 -9.13
N ILE A 88 -15.85 -2.41 -8.40
CA ILE A 88 -15.71 -1.93 -7.00
C ILE A 88 -15.79 -0.40 -6.95
N ASP A 89 -15.17 0.29 -7.90
CA ASP A 89 -15.23 1.76 -7.98
C ASP A 89 -16.66 2.27 -8.14
N VAL A 90 -17.43 1.64 -9.02
CA VAL A 90 -18.87 1.97 -9.22
C VAL A 90 -19.68 1.67 -7.94
N ILE A 91 -19.54 0.47 -7.36
CA ILE A 91 -20.27 0.08 -6.14
C ILE A 91 -19.96 1.01 -4.97
N SER A 92 -18.70 1.38 -4.83
CA SER A 92 -18.23 2.24 -3.75
C SER A 92 -18.48 3.74 -3.97
N GLY A 93 -19.02 4.15 -5.15
CA GLY A 93 -19.18 5.57 -5.48
C GLY A 93 -17.83 6.31 -5.63
N GLY A 94 -16.79 5.65 -6.15
CA GLY A 94 -15.50 6.28 -6.43
C GLY A 94 -14.51 6.26 -5.26
N ARG A 95 -14.54 5.23 -4.41
CA ARG A 95 -13.64 5.11 -3.25
C ARG A 95 -12.49 4.12 -3.45
N LEU A 96 -12.40 3.43 -4.59
CA LEU A 96 -11.31 2.50 -4.85
C LEU A 96 -9.96 3.20 -5.03
N GLU A 97 -8.91 2.59 -4.51
CA GLU A 97 -7.51 2.81 -4.86
C GLU A 97 -6.90 1.44 -5.21
N LEU A 98 -6.34 1.32 -6.42
CA LEU A 98 -5.86 0.04 -6.92
C LEU A 98 -4.34 -0.09 -6.75
N GLY A 99 -3.92 -0.84 -5.75
CA GLY A 99 -2.51 -1.11 -5.50
C GLY A 99 -2.04 -2.39 -6.19
N LEU A 100 -0.92 -2.31 -6.88
CA LEU A 100 -0.31 -3.38 -7.67
C LEU A 100 1.17 -3.55 -7.28
N GLY A 101 1.65 -4.79 -7.26
CA GLY A 101 3.04 -5.14 -7.01
C GLY A 101 3.53 -6.27 -7.91
N ALA A 102 4.85 -6.37 -8.08
CA ALA A 102 5.47 -7.38 -8.95
C ALA A 102 5.47 -8.80 -8.35
N GLY A 103 4.88 -9.00 -7.16
CA GLY A 103 5.00 -10.25 -6.42
C GLY A 103 6.39 -10.42 -5.79
N TRP A 104 6.46 -11.09 -4.64
CA TRP A 104 7.73 -11.25 -3.92
C TRP A 104 7.89 -12.61 -3.22
N MET A 105 6.79 -13.22 -2.76
CA MET A 105 6.83 -14.42 -1.92
C MET A 105 6.92 -15.68 -2.77
N ARG A 106 8.15 -16.11 -3.08
CA ARG A 106 8.42 -17.32 -3.89
C ARG A 106 7.64 -18.55 -3.41
N ALA A 107 7.49 -18.72 -2.09
CA ALA A 107 6.79 -19.88 -1.52
C ALA A 107 5.32 -19.94 -1.94
N GLU A 108 4.64 -18.79 -2.07
CA GLU A 108 3.25 -18.76 -2.53
C GLU A 108 3.12 -19.13 -4.01
N TYR A 109 4.03 -18.63 -4.86
CA TYR A 109 4.08 -19.03 -6.27
C TYR A 109 4.26 -20.54 -6.41
N GLN A 110 5.20 -21.12 -5.66
CA GLN A 110 5.44 -22.56 -5.65
C GLN A 110 4.22 -23.35 -5.16
N ALA A 111 3.61 -22.92 -4.06
CA ALA A 111 2.44 -23.58 -3.50
C ALA A 111 1.22 -23.53 -4.43
N ALA A 112 1.06 -22.44 -5.18
CA ALA A 112 -0.03 -22.25 -6.15
C ALA A 112 0.27 -22.82 -7.54
N GLY A 113 1.46 -23.38 -7.79
CA GLY A 113 1.87 -23.87 -9.12
C GLY A 113 2.10 -22.76 -10.15
N LEU A 114 2.39 -21.54 -9.69
CA LEU A 114 2.66 -20.38 -10.54
C LEU A 114 4.16 -20.26 -10.86
N ALA A 115 4.48 -19.79 -12.06
CA ALA A 115 5.85 -19.50 -12.44
C ALA A 115 6.39 -18.29 -11.66
N TYR A 116 7.53 -18.45 -10.98
CA TYR A 116 8.25 -17.37 -10.31
C TYR A 116 9.39 -16.90 -11.20
N ASP A 117 9.07 -16.00 -12.11
CA ASP A 117 10.03 -15.45 -13.07
C ASP A 117 11.06 -14.54 -12.41
N GLU A 118 12.12 -14.22 -13.13
CA GLU A 118 13.14 -13.26 -12.70
C GLU A 118 12.54 -11.89 -12.37
N PRO A 119 13.08 -11.17 -11.39
CA PRO A 119 12.54 -9.88 -10.96
C PRO A 119 12.39 -8.84 -12.09
N LYS A 120 13.24 -8.90 -13.11
CA LYS A 120 13.14 -8.04 -14.30
C LYS A 120 11.85 -8.34 -15.07
N THR A 121 11.59 -9.60 -15.37
CA THR A 121 10.40 -10.04 -16.10
C THR A 121 9.10 -9.68 -15.37
N ARG A 122 9.04 -9.94 -14.06
CA ARG A 122 7.88 -9.60 -13.23
C ARG A 122 7.61 -8.09 -13.18
N ARG A 123 8.66 -7.27 -13.14
CA ARG A 123 8.54 -5.83 -13.16
C ARG A 123 8.08 -5.32 -14.54
N GLU A 124 8.63 -5.83 -15.64
CA GLU A 124 8.20 -5.50 -17.01
C GLU A 124 6.71 -5.87 -17.22
N ARG A 125 6.29 -7.03 -16.72
CA ARG A 125 4.89 -7.48 -16.75
C ARG A 125 3.97 -6.55 -15.95
N LEU A 126 4.40 -6.10 -14.77
CA LEU A 126 3.65 -5.11 -13.99
C LEU A 126 3.53 -3.77 -14.72
N GLU A 127 4.59 -3.29 -15.36
CA GLU A 127 4.57 -2.02 -16.10
C GLU A 127 3.55 -2.07 -17.26
N GLU A 128 3.55 -3.15 -18.03
CA GLU A 128 2.55 -3.37 -19.09
C GLU A 128 1.13 -3.54 -18.53
N SER A 129 0.98 -4.25 -17.40
CA SER A 129 -0.31 -4.43 -16.73
C SER A 129 -0.92 -3.09 -16.31
N VAL A 130 -0.13 -2.19 -15.71
CA VAL A 130 -0.57 -0.84 -15.36
C VAL A 130 -1.02 -0.06 -16.61
N ALA A 131 -0.27 -0.16 -17.71
CA ALA A 131 -0.63 0.49 -18.96
C ALA A 131 -1.96 -0.06 -19.54
N VAL A 132 -2.14 -1.38 -19.54
CA VAL A 132 -3.39 -2.03 -19.96
C VAL A 132 -4.56 -1.60 -19.09
N ILE A 133 -4.41 -1.61 -17.75
CA ILE A 133 -5.47 -1.24 -16.81
C ILE A 133 -5.87 0.22 -16.98
N LYS A 134 -4.90 1.14 -17.08
CA LYS A 134 -5.17 2.57 -17.32
C LYS A 134 -5.85 2.79 -18.67
N GLY A 135 -5.40 2.11 -19.72
CA GLY A 135 -6.02 2.18 -21.03
C GLY A 135 -7.48 1.72 -21.05
N LEU A 136 -7.79 0.62 -20.34
CA LEU A 136 -9.16 0.12 -20.23
C LEU A 136 -10.08 1.02 -19.37
N PHE A 137 -9.55 1.80 -18.44
CA PHE A 137 -10.32 2.83 -17.72
C PHE A 137 -10.68 4.03 -18.60
N GLY A 138 -9.93 4.25 -19.70
CA GLY A 138 -10.17 5.31 -20.67
C GLY A 138 -11.49 5.18 -21.41
N ALA A 139 -11.88 6.21 -22.18
CA ALA A 139 -13.16 6.27 -22.88
C ALA A 139 -13.23 5.30 -24.06
N ASP A 140 -12.12 5.18 -24.79
CA ASP A 140 -12.04 4.43 -26.05
C ASP A 140 -11.67 2.97 -25.84
N PRO A 141 -12.04 2.05 -26.78
CA PRO A 141 -11.55 0.69 -26.80
C PRO A 141 -10.01 0.65 -26.87
N LEU A 142 -9.40 -0.23 -26.08
CA LEU A 142 -7.96 -0.38 -26.01
C LEU A 142 -7.44 -1.36 -27.07
N ASP A 143 -6.48 -0.89 -27.87
CA ASP A 143 -5.52 -1.72 -28.58
C ASP A 143 -4.17 -1.63 -27.88
N PHE A 144 -3.59 -2.77 -27.48
CA PHE A 144 -2.29 -2.83 -26.82
C PHE A 144 -1.49 -4.03 -27.31
N VAL A 145 -0.25 -3.81 -27.69
CA VAL A 145 0.70 -4.85 -28.07
C VAL A 145 1.99 -4.65 -27.28
N GLY A 146 2.17 -5.45 -26.24
CA GLY A 146 3.37 -5.50 -25.42
C GLY A 146 4.09 -6.83 -25.58
N ARG A 147 5.10 -7.03 -24.76
CA ARG A 147 5.86 -8.28 -24.64
C ARG A 147 5.06 -9.35 -23.88
N HIS A 148 4.29 -8.93 -22.89
CA HIS A 148 3.58 -9.81 -21.95
C HIS A 148 2.08 -9.85 -22.19
N TYR A 149 1.50 -8.77 -22.70
CA TYR A 149 0.06 -8.68 -22.93
C TYR A 149 -0.25 -8.21 -24.34
N ARG A 150 -1.37 -8.73 -24.87
CA ARG A 150 -1.92 -8.30 -26.16
C ARG A 150 -3.41 -8.13 -26.02
N ILE A 151 -3.91 -6.92 -26.27
CA ILE A 151 -5.34 -6.56 -26.22
C ILE A 151 -5.74 -6.04 -27.59
N ALA A 152 -6.89 -6.46 -28.10
CA ALA A 152 -7.38 -6.08 -29.41
C ALA A 152 -8.79 -5.49 -29.29
N LYS A 153 -8.93 -4.18 -29.50
CA LYS A 153 -10.19 -3.41 -29.53
C LYS A 153 -11.14 -3.76 -28.37
N LEU A 154 -10.57 -3.90 -27.15
CA LEU A 154 -11.36 -4.22 -25.98
C LEU A 154 -11.92 -2.96 -25.33
N ASP A 155 -13.25 -2.85 -25.26
CA ASP A 155 -13.89 -1.83 -24.46
C ASP A 155 -13.85 -2.22 -22.98
N GLY A 156 -13.21 -1.39 -22.16
CA GLY A 156 -13.10 -1.61 -20.73
C GLY A 156 -14.38 -1.24 -19.99
N LEU A 157 -15.29 -2.20 -19.81
CA LEU A 157 -16.55 -2.00 -19.09
C LEU A 157 -16.60 -2.79 -17.77
N PRO A 158 -17.25 -2.22 -16.71
CA PRO A 158 -17.81 -0.87 -16.63
C PRO A 158 -16.73 0.22 -16.64
N LYS A 159 -17.10 1.47 -16.94
CA LYS A 159 -16.20 2.61 -16.74
C LYS A 159 -16.26 3.05 -15.27
N PRO A 160 -15.14 3.42 -14.65
CA PRO A 160 -15.11 3.84 -13.25
C PRO A 160 -15.77 5.21 -13.04
N VAL A 161 -16.21 5.45 -11.81
CA VAL A 161 -16.73 6.77 -11.37
C VAL A 161 -15.60 7.79 -11.33
N GLN A 162 -14.45 7.40 -10.78
CA GLN A 162 -13.28 8.27 -10.65
C GLN A 162 -12.67 8.61 -12.01
N LYS A 163 -12.26 9.86 -12.20
CA LYS A 163 -11.63 10.35 -13.44
C LYS A 163 -10.25 10.94 -13.13
N PRO A 164 -9.27 10.70 -13.99
CA PRO A 164 -9.30 9.89 -15.23
C PRO A 164 -9.46 8.39 -14.96
N HIS A 165 -9.10 7.91 -13.78
CA HIS A 165 -9.22 6.53 -13.31
C HIS A 165 -9.11 6.48 -11.76
N PRO A 166 -9.49 5.37 -11.10
CA PRO A 166 -9.13 5.12 -9.71
C PRO A 166 -7.62 5.26 -9.50
N PRO A 167 -7.14 5.91 -8.43
CA PRO A 167 -5.71 6.06 -8.19
C PRO A 167 -5.00 4.70 -8.20
N ILE A 168 -3.90 4.62 -8.94
CA ILE A 168 -3.05 3.44 -9.02
C ILE A 168 -1.91 3.57 -8.02
N ALA A 169 -1.81 2.65 -7.08
CA ALA A 169 -0.68 2.54 -6.18
C ALA A 169 0.29 1.46 -6.66
N VAL A 170 1.59 1.74 -6.58
CA VAL A 170 2.63 0.73 -6.83
C VAL A 170 3.58 0.69 -5.64
N GLY A 171 3.71 -0.49 -5.02
CA GLY A 171 4.54 -0.70 -3.84
C GLY A 171 5.89 -1.34 -4.16
N GLY A 172 6.92 -0.96 -3.42
CA GLY A 172 8.23 -1.56 -3.52
C GLY A 172 9.27 -1.02 -2.55
N GLY A 173 10.47 -1.64 -2.55
CA GLY A 173 11.58 -1.26 -1.68
C GLY A 173 12.90 -1.06 -2.41
N GLY A 174 13.07 -1.61 -3.60
CA GLY A 174 14.30 -1.50 -4.38
C GLY A 174 14.27 -0.38 -5.43
N PRO A 175 15.46 0.08 -5.91
CA PRO A 175 15.58 1.26 -6.77
C PRO A 175 14.78 1.14 -8.08
N ARG A 176 14.82 -0.01 -8.73
CA ARG A 176 14.12 -0.23 -10.00
C ARG A 176 12.60 -0.25 -9.84
N MET A 177 12.11 -0.77 -8.71
CA MET A 177 10.67 -0.84 -8.42
C MET A 177 10.12 0.53 -8.04
N LEU A 178 10.84 1.28 -7.20
CA LEU A 178 10.44 2.62 -6.81
C LEU A 178 10.55 3.64 -7.96
N ALA A 179 11.54 3.49 -8.85
CA ALA A 179 11.57 4.28 -10.08
C ALA A 179 10.39 3.94 -11.02
N LEU A 180 9.99 2.66 -11.12
CA LEU A 180 8.77 2.29 -11.84
C LEU A 180 7.54 2.94 -11.21
N ALA A 181 7.39 2.88 -9.88
CA ALA A 181 6.29 3.54 -9.18
C ALA A 181 6.20 5.03 -9.53
N GLY A 182 7.32 5.74 -9.49
CA GLY A 182 7.39 7.14 -9.92
C GLY A 182 6.92 7.39 -11.35
N ARG A 183 7.29 6.49 -12.29
CA ARG A 183 6.88 6.64 -13.70
C ARG A 183 5.39 6.45 -13.92
N VAL A 184 4.77 5.48 -13.26
CA VAL A 184 3.45 5.00 -13.69
C VAL A 184 2.35 5.13 -12.62
N ALA A 185 2.67 5.30 -11.35
CA ALA A 185 1.69 5.31 -10.28
C ALA A 185 1.25 6.71 -9.85
N ASP A 186 0.08 6.80 -9.23
CA ASP A 186 -0.41 8.01 -8.56
C ASP A 186 0.02 8.01 -7.10
N ILE A 187 0.22 6.81 -6.53
CA ILE A 187 0.68 6.59 -5.16
C ILE A 187 1.89 5.65 -5.20
N ALA A 188 3.02 6.06 -4.64
CA ALA A 188 4.20 5.22 -4.49
C ALA A 188 4.30 4.70 -3.05
N GLY A 189 4.11 3.40 -2.88
CA GLY A 189 4.28 2.72 -1.61
C GLY A 189 5.75 2.43 -1.32
N VAL A 190 6.33 3.15 -0.37
CA VAL A 190 7.73 2.97 0.05
C VAL A 190 7.79 1.98 1.21
N TYR A 191 8.51 0.89 0.99
CA TYR A 191 8.68 -0.17 1.96
C TYR A 191 10.11 -0.71 1.96
N ALA A 192 10.39 -1.65 2.85
CA ALA A 192 11.65 -2.39 2.85
C ALA A 192 11.78 -3.24 1.57
N ASN A 193 13.01 -3.40 1.11
CA ASN A 193 13.32 -4.33 0.03
C ASN A 193 13.26 -5.76 0.57
N LEU A 194 12.28 -6.53 0.12
CA LEU A 194 12.03 -7.90 0.58
C LEU A 194 12.99 -8.94 -0.05
N GLY A 195 14.01 -8.50 -0.79
CA GLY A 195 15.06 -9.33 -1.31
C GLY A 195 14.55 -10.51 -2.16
N GLN A 196 15.03 -11.72 -1.87
CA GLN A 196 14.66 -12.94 -2.58
C GLN A 196 13.45 -13.69 -1.99
N GLY A 197 12.51 -12.97 -1.36
CA GLY A 197 11.21 -13.55 -1.02
C GLY A 197 11.06 -14.03 0.42
N SER A 198 11.76 -13.42 1.38
CA SER A 198 11.55 -13.64 2.81
C SER A 198 11.32 -12.32 3.56
N HIS A 199 10.40 -12.34 4.52
CA HIS A 199 10.38 -11.34 5.58
C HIS A 199 11.52 -11.67 6.54
N ASP A 200 12.54 -10.83 6.57
CA ASP A 200 13.67 -11.03 7.47
C ASP A 200 13.93 -9.81 8.37
N VAL A 201 14.87 -9.99 9.30
CA VAL A 201 15.28 -8.99 10.29
C VAL A 201 15.89 -7.72 9.65
N HIS A 202 16.24 -7.75 8.37
CA HIS A 202 16.87 -6.63 7.67
C HIS A 202 15.89 -5.51 7.28
N GLN A 203 14.58 -5.71 7.38
CA GLN A 203 13.60 -4.72 6.96
C GLN A 203 13.76 -3.38 7.69
N VAL A 204 13.96 -3.41 9.01
CA VAL A 204 14.14 -2.18 9.79
C VAL A 204 15.46 -1.46 9.45
N VAL A 205 16.51 -2.22 9.13
CA VAL A 205 17.80 -1.67 8.68
C VAL A 205 17.67 -1.03 7.30
N ASP A 206 16.98 -1.70 6.37
CA ASP A 206 16.72 -1.17 5.03
C ASP A 206 15.75 0.05 5.02
N MET A 207 15.08 0.29 6.15
CA MET A 207 14.28 1.48 6.42
C MET A 207 14.99 2.47 7.36
N SER A 208 16.33 2.58 7.27
CA SER A 208 17.08 3.64 7.93
C SER A 208 16.76 5.02 7.34
N PRO A 209 17.02 6.12 8.07
CA PRO A 209 16.81 7.49 7.55
C PRO A 209 17.48 7.74 6.20
N GLU A 210 18.72 7.29 6.01
CA GLU A 210 19.50 7.46 4.78
C GLU A 210 18.93 6.63 3.62
N SER A 211 18.53 5.39 3.92
CA SER A 211 17.88 4.52 2.94
C SER A 211 16.54 5.10 2.48
N VAL A 212 15.73 5.63 3.40
CA VAL A 212 14.44 6.27 3.07
C VAL A 212 14.64 7.50 2.19
N VAL A 213 15.65 8.33 2.43
CA VAL A 213 16.01 9.45 1.52
C VAL A 213 16.28 8.93 0.11
N SER A 214 17.11 7.89 -0.01
CA SER A 214 17.42 7.26 -1.30
C SER A 214 16.18 6.69 -1.99
N LYS A 215 15.30 6.03 -1.23
CA LYS A 215 14.05 5.44 -1.74
C LYS A 215 13.10 6.51 -2.30
N VAL A 216 12.94 7.60 -1.60
CA VAL A 216 12.12 8.74 -2.07
C VAL A 216 12.71 9.35 -3.34
N GLU A 217 14.05 9.49 -3.41
CA GLU A 217 14.70 10.02 -4.60
C GLU A 217 14.59 9.09 -5.82
N TRP A 218 14.55 7.77 -5.62
CA TRP A 218 14.27 6.84 -6.72
C TRP A 218 12.87 7.02 -7.29
N VAL A 219 11.86 7.27 -6.45
CA VAL A 219 10.49 7.60 -6.92
C VAL A 219 10.52 8.92 -7.72
N ARG A 220 11.13 9.97 -7.18
CA ARG A 220 11.21 11.28 -7.83
C ARG A 220 11.95 11.21 -9.17
N THR A 221 13.06 10.48 -9.22
CA THR A 221 13.82 10.27 -10.46
C THR A 221 12.98 9.50 -11.49
N GLY A 222 12.23 8.50 -11.05
CA GLY A 222 11.27 7.78 -11.89
C GLY A 222 10.22 8.71 -12.50
N ALA A 223 9.60 9.57 -11.69
CA ALA A 223 8.62 10.55 -12.17
C ALA A 223 9.22 11.50 -13.23
N ARG A 224 10.37 12.13 -12.91
CA ARG A 224 11.06 13.00 -13.86
C ARG A 224 11.41 12.30 -15.18
N SER A 225 11.82 11.03 -15.14
CA SER A 225 12.15 10.26 -16.36
C SER A 225 10.94 10.03 -17.27
N ALA A 226 9.72 10.15 -16.76
CA ALA A 226 8.47 10.07 -17.50
C ALA A 226 7.84 11.46 -17.76
N ALA A 227 8.61 12.53 -17.60
CA ALA A 227 8.16 13.93 -17.72
C ALA A 227 6.95 14.27 -16.81
N ARG A 228 6.88 13.62 -15.62
CA ARG A 228 5.87 13.89 -14.59
C ARG A 228 6.46 14.77 -13.50
N ASP A 229 5.64 15.62 -12.89
CA ASP A 229 6.02 16.30 -11.66
C ASP A 229 6.12 15.26 -10.51
N PRO A 230 7.26 15.15 -9.81
CA PRO A 230 7.38 14.29 -8.65
C PRO A 230 6.36 14.58 -7.54
N GLU A 231 5.88 15.81 -7.43
CA GLU A 231 4.88 16.21 -6.44
C GLU A 231 3.47 15.67 -6.77
N ASP A 232 3.20 15.24 -8.02
CA ASP A 232 1.96 14.54 -8.39
C ASP A 232 1.88 13.13 -7.81
N VAL A 233 3.02 12.53 -7.44
CA VAL A 233 3.08 11.18 -6.87
C VAL A 233 2.95 11.28 -5.35
N GLU A 234 1.85 10.77 -4.78
CA GLU A 234 1.67 10.68 -3.34
C GLU A 234 2.58 9.60 -2.75
N LEU A 235 3.34 9.95 -1.71
CA LEU A 235 4.22 9.00 -1.04
C LEU A 235 3.50 8.32 0.12
N GLN A 236 3.38 6.99 0.04
CA GLN A 236 2.82 6.14 1.08
C GLN A 236 3.95 5.45 1.85
N LEU A 237 3.85 5.43 3.18
CA LEU A 237 4.75 4.70 4.07
C LEU A 237 3.97 3.63 4.84
N SER A 238 4.39 2.36 4.73
CA SER A 238 3.91 1.31 5.62
C SER A 238 4.83 1.20 6.84
N LEU A 239 4.26 1.40 8.03
CA LEU A 239 5.00 1.26 9.28
C LEU A 239 5.23 -0.22 9.60
N LEU A 240 6.46 -0.56 9.96
CA LEU A 240 6.85 -1.89 10.48
C LEU A 240 6.33 -2.09 11.91
N LEU A 241 6.28 -0.99 12.66
CA LEU A 241 5.78 -0.96 14.02
C LEU A 241 5.10 0.38 14.28
N CYS A 242 3.83 0.33 14.70
CA CYS A 242 3.07 1.50 15.15
C CYS A 242 2.47 1.19 16.52
N ARG A 243 2.86 1.94 17.56
CA ARG A 243 2.35 1.73 18.91
C ARG A 243 2.28 3.02 19.70
N MET A 244 1.05 3.45 20.00
CA MET A 244 0.82 4.54 20.96
C MET A 244 0.90 3.98 22.38
N VAL A 245 1.63 4.67 23.25
CA VAL A 245 1.91 4.27 24.64
C VAL A 245 1.67 5.44 25.60
N ALA A 246 1.56 5.14 26.89
CA ALA A 246 1.28 6.16 27.90
C ALA A 246 2.53 6.86 28.45
N SER A 247 3.72 6.29 28.27
CA SER A 247 4.97 6.81 28.84
C SER A 247 6.20 6.46 28.02
N GLU A 248 7.29 7.23 28.19
CA GLU A 248 8.61 6.92 27.62
C GLU A 248 9.16 5.56 28.08
N ARG A 249 8.88 5.15 29.33
CA ARG A 249 9.30 3.82 29.82
C ARG A 249 8.65 2.72 28.99
N GLU A 250 7.35 2.82 28.76
CA GLU A 250 6.62 1.85 27.93
C GLU A 250 7.12 1.88 26.47
N ALA A 251 7.41 3.08 25.93
CA ALA A 251 8.01 3.21 24.60
C ALA A 251 9.35 2.47 24.49
N ARG A 252 10.23 2.65 25.47
CA ARG A 252 11.51 1.92 25.53
C ARG A 252 11.31 0.41 25.59
N GLU A 253 10.40 -0.07 26.44
CA GLU A 253 10.08 -1.51 26.54
C GLU A 253 9.57 -2.09 25.21
N VAL A 254 8.76 -1.33 24.46
CA VAL A 254 8.28 -1.75 23.10
C VAL A 254 9.43 -1.82 22.11
N ILE A 255 10.31 -0.81 22.10
CA ILE A 255 11.49 -0.75 21.23
C ILE A 255 12.46 -1.88 21.56
N ASP A 256 12.74 -2.15 22.84
CA ASP A 256 13.65 -3.21 23.27
C ASP A 256 13.13 -4.61 22.87
N ARG A 257 11.82 -4.86 23.02
CA ARG A 257 11.19 -6.11 22.54
C ARG A 257 11.30 -6.26 21.04
N ALA A 258 11.04 -5.19 20.27
CA ALA A 258 11.18 -5.23 18.82
C ALA A 258 12.63 -5.46 18.40
N ALA A 259 13.59 -4.78 19.04
CA ALA A 259 15.01 -4.93 18.81
C ALA A 259 15.48 -6.37 19.04
N ALA A 260 15.05 -6.98 20.15
CA ALA A 260 15.35 -8.38 20.46
C ALA A 260 14.75 -9.34 19.42
N ALA A 261 13.49 -9.14 19.02
CA ALA A 261 12.80 -9.95 18.01
C ALA A 261 13.47 -9.83 16.63
N TRP A 262 13.88 -8.62 16.25
CA TRP A 262 14.53 -8.34 14.97
C TRP A 262 16.05 -8.49 15.01
N ARG A 263 16.64 -8.85 16.17
CA ARG A 263 18.07 -9.06 16.37
C ARG A 263 18.93 -7.88 15.90
N VAL A 264 18.49 -6.67 16.22
CA VAL A 264 19.18 -5.42 15.91
C VAL A 264 19.29 -4.55 17.16
N PRO A 265 20.23 -3.58 17.23
CA PRO A 265 20.29 -2.64 18.33
C PRO A 265 19.00 -1.84 18.51
N PRO A 266 18.55 -1.52 19.74
CA PRO A 266 17.37 -0.68 19.99
C PRO A 266 17.45 0.68 19.28
N ALA A 267 18.63 1.27 19.19
CA ALA A 267 18.86 2.53 18.48
C ALA A 267 18.50 2.42 16.97
N THR A 268 18.75 1.28 16.34
CA THR A 268 18.37 1.03 14.92
C THR A 268 16.85 1.03 14.76
N VAL A 269 16.13 0.40 15.70
CA VAL A 269 14.66 0.38 15.71
C VAL A 269 14.11 1.80 15.92
N ALA A 270 14.61 2.50 16.93
CA ALA A 270 14.14 3.86 17.29
C ALA A 270 14.41 4.89 16.18
N ALA A 271 15.51 4.74 15.43
CA ALA A 271 15.89 5.67 14.36
C ALA A 271 15.10 5.47 13.06
N SER A 272 14.49 4.29 12.85
CA SER A 272 13.81 3.98 11.58
C SER A 272 12.56 4.83 11.35
N PRO A 273 12.42 5.52 10.20
CA PRO A 273 11.19 6.19 9.82
C PRO A 273 9.98 5.26 9.68
N ALA A 274 10.19 3.96 9.55
CA ALA A 274 9.11 2.97 9.51
C ALA A 274 8.68 2.47 10.90
N VAL A 275 9.22 3.04 11.98
CA VAL A 275 8.85 2.74 13.36
C VAL A 275 8.26 3.98 14.03
N LEU A 276 7.08 3.86 14.60
CA LEU A 276 6.37 4.94 15.29
C LEU A 276 5.88 4.42 16.65
N VAL A 277 6.66 4.69 17.70
CA VAL A 277 6.37 4.27 19.08
C VAL A 277 6.58 5.47 19.99
N GLY A 278 5.58 5.83 20.79
CA GLY A 278 5.62 6.96 21.71
C GLY A 278 4.24 7.42 22.13
N GLN A 279 4.19 8.51 22.87
CA GLN A 279 2.93 9.17 23.20
C GLN A 279 2.30 9.79 21.93
N VAL A 280 1.00 10.02 21.94
CA VAL A 280 0.25 10.48 20.75
C VAL A 280 0.82 11.76 20.16
N ASP A 281 1.11 12.77 21.02
CA ASP A 281 1.64 14.06 20.54
C ASP A 281 3.05 13.92 19.97
N GLU A 282 3.93 13.16 20.61
CA GLU A 282 5.27 12.85 20.08
C GLU A 282 5.21 12.14 18.74
N CYS A 283 4.31 11.17 18.59
CA CYS A 283 4.12 10.45 17.34
C CYS A 283 3.57 11.37 16.25
N ALA A 284 2.68 12.29 16.61
CA ALA A 284 2.16 13.30 15.68
C ALA A 284 3.27 14.23 15.19
N ASP A 285 4.10 14.74 16.08
CA ASP A 285 5.23 15.62 15.74
C ASP A 285 6.24 14.91 14.84
N ARG A 286 6.57 13.65 15.14
CA ARG A 286 7.44 12.83 14.29
C ARG A 286 6.86 12.59 12.89
N LEU A 287 5.54 12.40 12.75
CA LEU A 287 4.92 12.28 11.42
C LEU A 287 4.97 13.61 10.66
N VAL A 288 4.77 14.75 11.33
CA VAL A 288 4.93 16.07 10.72
C VAL A 288 6.37 16.26 10.22
N GLU A 289 7.38 15.94 11.05
CA GLU A 289 8.79 15.97 10.64
C GLU A 289 9.06 15.05 9.43
N ARG A 290 8.53 13.82 9.44
CA ARG A 290 8.69 12.89 8.33
C ARG A 290 8.02 13.37 7.05
N ARG A 291 6.87 14.03 7.13
CA ARG A 291 6.25 14.69 5.98
C ARG A 291 7.10 15.83 5.45
N GLU A 292 7.71 16.62 6.33
CA GLU A 292 8.61 17.72 5.93
C GLU A 292 9.88 17.21 5.27
N ARG A 293 10.48 16.18 5.83
CA ARG A 293 11.77 15.65 5.39
C ARG A 293 11.67 14.74 4.16
N TYR A 294 10.65 13.88 4.10
CA TYR A 294 10.53 12.82 3.11
C TYR A 294 9.34 13.00 2.16
N GLY A 295 8.31 13.74 2.57
CA GLY A 295 7.07 13.91 1.81
C GLY A 295 5.97 12.90 2.13
N PHE A 296 6.12 12.04 3.15
CA PHE A 296 5.09 11.06 3.51
C PHE A 296 3.85 11.71 4.10
N SER A 297 2.72 11.52 3.46
CA SER A 297 1.40 11.95 3.94
C SER A 297 0.39 10.81 4.07
N TYR A 298 0.64 9.66 3.46
CA TYR A 298 -0.23 8.50 3.44
C TYR A 298 0.40 7.36 4.26
N ILE A 299 -0.11 7.12 5.46
CA ILE A 299 0.55 6.29 6.47
C ILE A 299 -0.26 5.04 6.78
N HIS A 300 0.31 3.86 6.55
CA HIS A 300 -0.27 2.59 6.98
C HIS A 300 0.20 2.25 8.39
N VAL A 301 -0.75 2.22 9.34
CA VAL A 301 -0.47 2.06 10.77
C VAL A 301 -0.61 0.61 11.27
N GLY A 302 -0.88 -0.35 10.38
CA GLY A 302 -1.04 -1.76 10.75
C GLY A 302 -2.48 -2.14 11.04
N THR A 303 -2.70 -3.04 12.00
CA THR A 303 -4.00 -3.71 12.22
C THR A 303 -4.77 -3.20 13.46
N ASP A 304 -4.10 -2.47 14.36
CA ASP A 304 -4.70 -2.07 15.64
C ASP A 304 -5.46 -0.74 15.49
N ILE A 305 -6.77 -0.87 15.21
CA ILE A 305 -7.68 0.25 14.96
C ILE A 305 -7.75 1.19 16.18
N ASP A 306 -7.77 0.64 17.39
CA ASP A 306 -7.98 1.41 18.60
C ASP A 306 -6.71 2.09 19.09
N ASN A 307 -5.57 1.44 19.00
CA ASN A 307 -4.30 1.99 19.43
C ASN A 307 -3.86 3.21 18.60
N ALA A 308 -4.01 3.13 17.26
CA ALA A 308 -3.66 4.25 16.39
C ALA A 308 -4.77 5.31 16.26
N GLY A 309 -5.99 5.03 16.70
CA GLY A 309 -7.15 5.94 16.61
C GLY A 309 -6.90 7.36 17.17
N PRO A 310 -6.29 7.55 18.33
CA PRO A 310 -5.96 8.89 18.86
C PRO A 310 -5.02 9.68 17.94
N LEU A 311 -4.05 9.03 17.31
CA LEU A 311 -3.15 9.66 16.34
C LEU A 311 -3.89 10.08 15.08
N VAL A 312 -4.80 9.22 14.58
CA VAL A 312 -5.67 9.52 13.43
C VAL A 312 -6.53 10.74 13.72
N ALA A 313 -7.19 10.79 14.88
CA ALA A 313 -8.00 11.94 15.31
C ALA A 313 -7.18 13.24 15.41
N ARG A 314 -5.89 13.15 15.78
CA ARG A 314 -4.98 14.29 15.95
C ARG A 314 -4.52 14.89 14.62
N LEU A 315 -4.25 14.07 13.61
CA LEU A 315 -3.61 14.46 12.35
C LEU A 315 -4.45 14.26 11.09
N GLY A 316 -5.47 13.41 11.10
CA GLY A 316 -6.25 13.10 9.92
C GLY A 316 -6.81 14.36 9.24
N GLY A 317 -6.56 14.49 7.94
CA GLY A 317 -7.02 15.63 7.12
C GLY A 317 -6.24 16.94 7.31
N ARG A 318 -5.15 16.96 8.10
CA ARG A 318 -4.34 18.17 8.40
C ARG A 318 -3.06 18.24 7.56
#